data_baa91a55dd1159a2e70bf2e9b0cc0085
#
_entry.id   baa91a55dd1159a2e70bf2e9b0cc0085
#
_cell.length_a   1.000
_cell.length_b   1.000
_cell.length_c   1.000
_cell.angle_alpha   90.00
_cell.angle_beta   90.00
_cell.angle_gamma   90.00
#
_symmetry.space_group_name_H-M   'P 1'
#
loop_
_entity.id
_entity.type
_entity.pdbx_description
1 polymer ?
#
loop_
_entity_poly.entity_id
_entity_poly.type
_entity_poly.pdbx_seq_one_letter_code
_entity_poly.pdbx_strand_id
1 'polypeptide(L)'
;MSDPRRPLRVMQSFGAPRVTTNPYITMLDEALAATDGIEHVRFSWREALLGRYDVFHWHWPEVKLHGSSAVSSVGKYALTGLLALRHGLSRRIAVVRTVHNLDLPDDNAARLWLLRRIDRQADHRIVLNETTPLPAGTAQTVILHGHYRDWYGVQPRAERLRGRLGTFGGVRRYKGVSGFVDAYADAMARDPEISMIVGGKASSAELAEDLRTRVADLPNVVLELEFLSDAELVQLVTGSELIVLAYRFMHNSGSVLAALSLDRPVLVPRNAPNEALAAEVGPEWVQMYDGEVDADALLEALRAVRAITGDRPDLSRREWDDAGAAHAAAYREALRARLARVRPRGRAVEA
;
A
#
# COMPACT_ATOMS: atom_id res chain seq x y z
N MET A 1 33.05 -17.66 3.57
CA MET A 1 32.64 -16.71 4.62
C MET A 1 32.63 -15.34 3.98
N SER A 2 31.49 -14.65 3.94
CA SER A 2 31.45 -13.25 3.48
C SER A 2 32.13 -12.37 4.53
N ASP A 3 32.92 -11.42 4.08
CA ASP A 3 33.54 -10.41 4.93
C ASP A 3 32.39 -9.68 5.71
N PRO A 4 32.45 -9.68 7.06
CA PRO A 4 31.39 -9.03 7.87
C PRO A 4 31.34 -7.50 7.69
N ARG A 5 32.31 -6.92 6.99
CA ARG A 5 32.38 -5.47 6.69
C ARG A 5 31.78 -5.10 5.34
N ARG A 6 31.47 -6.08 4.48
CA ARG A 6 30.87 -5.78 3.16
C ARG A 6 29.39 -5.40 3.32
N PRO A 7 28.95 -4.29 2.70
CA PRO A 7 27.54 -3.95 2.64
C PRO A 7 26.70 -5.11 2.06
N LEU A 8 25.50 -5.31 2.63
CA LEU A 8 24.56 -6.29 2.13
C LEU A 8 23.93 -5.76 0.83
N ARG A 9 24.15 -6.45 -0.28
CA ARG A 9 23.62 -6.05 -1.57
C ARG A 9 22.18 -6.53 -1.72
N VAL A 10 21.23 -5.60 -1.70
CA VAL A 10 19.80 -5.86 -1.69
C VAL A 10 19.16 -5.36 -2.96
N MET A 11 18.61 -6.27 -3.76
CA MET A 11 17.87 -5.94 -4.96
C MET A 11 16.37 -5.81 -4.65
N GLN A 12 15.81 -4.67 -4.99
CA GLN A 12 14.37 -4.42 -4.91
C GLN A 12 13.66 -4.89 -6.18
N SER A 13 12.37 -5.23 -6.06
CA SER A 13 11.54 -5.56 -7.22
C SER A 13 11.00 -4.31 -7.95
N PHE A 14 11.22 -3.10 -7.46
CA PHE A 14 10.89 -1.85 -8.13
C PHE A 14 12.11 -1.20 -8.77
N GLY A 15 11.88 -0.49 -9.88
CA GLY A 15 12.93 0.30 -10.56
C GLY A 15 13.05 1.70 -9.98
N ALA A 16 13.84 2.55 -10.63
CA ALA A 16 13.94 3.95 -10.23
C ALA A 16 12.55 4.62 -10.19
N PRO A 17 12.22 5.35 -9.11
CA PRO A 17 10.96 6.06 -9.01
C PRO A 17 10.75 7.06 -10.17
N ARG A 18 9.50 7.26 -10.55
CA ARG A 18 9.03 8.22 -11.57
C ARG A 18 7.98 9.11 -10.92
N VAL A 19 7.62 10.20 -11.56
CA VAL A 19 6.57 11.12 -11.08
C VAL A 19 5.24 10.41 -10.75
N THR A 20 4.91 9.32 -11.45
CA THR A 20 3.70 8.53 -11.21
C THR A 20 3.91 7.35 -10.25
N THR A 21 5.08 7.23 -9.63
CA THR A 21 5.36 6.16 -8.67
C THR A 21 4.62 6.46 -7.35
N ASN A 22 4.06 5.41 -6.74
CA ASN A 22 3.45 5.54 -5.42
C ASN A 22 4.47 6.15 -4.42
N PRO A 23 4.14 7.22 -3.71
CA PRO A 23 5.03 7.88 -2.75
C PRO A 23 5.70 6.93 -1.75
N TYR A 24 4.98 5.90 -1.29
CA TYR A 24 5.55 4.85 -0.44
C TYR A 24 6.83 4.24 -1.03
N ILE A 25 6.84 3.94 -2.34
CA ILE A 25 8.02 3.36 -3.00
C ILE A 25 9.15 4.37 -3.09
N THR A 26 8.84 5.63 -3.34
CA THR A 26 9.86 6.69 -3.42
C THR A 26 10.52 6.91 -2.06
N MET A 27 9.71 7.05 -1.02
CA MET A 27 10.22 7.23 0.36
C MET A 27 10.99 5.99 0.84
N LEU A 28 10.53 4.78 0.51
CA LEU A 28 11.27 3.55 0.82
C LEU A 28 12.59 3.46 0.06
N ASP A 29 12.61 3.84 -1.23
CA ASP A 29 13.82 3.87 -2.06
C ASP A 29 14.88 4.81 -1.45
N GLU A 30 14.46 5.98 -1.00
CA GLU A 30 15.31 6.97 -0.34
C GLU A 30 15.82 6.46 1.02
N ALA A 31 14.94 5.92 1.87
CA ALA A 31 15.31 5.37 3.17
C ALA A 31 16.32 4.23 3.03
N LEU A 32 16.12 3.31 2.08
CA LEU A 32 17.06 2.21 1.84
C LEU A 32 18.40 2.69 1.26
N ALA A 33 18.37 3.70 0.38
CA ALA A 33 19.60 4.27 -0.20
C ALA A 33 20.46 5.01 0.84
N ALA A 34 19.83 5.59 1.87
CA ALA A 34 20.49 6.26 2.97
C ALA A 34 20.95 5.32 4.10
N THR A 35 20.60 4.02 4.03
CA THR A 35 20.87 3.07 5.13
C THR A 35 22.29 2.52 5.10
N ASP A 36 23.03 2.72 6.17
CA ASP A 36 24.37 2.18 6.32
C ASP A 36 24.41 0.65 6.30
N GLY A 37 25.42 0.11 5.62
CA GLY A 37 25.62 -1.34 5.50
C GLY A 37 24.67 -2.02 4.52
N ILE A 38 23.93 -1.25 3.73
CA ILE A 38 23.10 -1.71 2.60
C ILE A 38 23.64 -1.12 1.30
N GLU A 39 23.87 -1.97 0.31
CA GLU A 39 24.02 -1.57 -1.09
C GLU A 39 22.65 -1.76 -1.76
N HIS A 40 21.89 -0.67 -1.84
CA HIS A 40 20.54 -0.66 -2.44
C HIS A 40 20.61 -0.76 -3.96
N VAL A 41 19.98 -1.79 -4.54
CA VAL A 41 19.95 -2.05 -5.99
C VAL A 41 18.51 -2.00 -6.50
N ARG A 42 18.21 -1.07 -7.41
CA ARG A 42 16.93 -0.97 -8.08
C ARG A 42 16.79 -2.02 -9.17
N PHE A 43 15.55 -2.42 -9.43
CA PHE A 43 15.27 -3.49 -10.39
C PHE A 43 15.70 -3.16 -11.82
N SER A 44 16.43 -4.09 -12.42
CA SER A 44 16.49 -4.29 -13.87
C SER A 44 16.50 -5.79 -14.17
N TRP A 45 15.94 -6.21 -15.29
CA TRP A 45 15.92 -7.62 -15.67
C TRP A 45 17.32 -8.22 -15.79
N ARG A 46 18.27 -7.43 -16.30
CA ARG A 46 19.67 -7.85 -16.43
C ARG A 46 20.28 -8.14 -15.06
N GLU A 47 20.18 -7.20 -14.13
CA GLU A 47 20.70 -7.36 -12.77
C GLU A 47 19.94 -8.46 -12.01
N ALA A 48 18.62 -8.54 -12.16
CA ALA A 48 17.81 -9.54 -11.50
C ALA A 48 18.17 -10.98 -11.92
N LEU A 49 18.45 -11.20 -13.20
CA LEU A 49 18.75 -12.54 -13.74
C LEU A 49 20.25 -12.90 -13.72
N LEU A 50 21.14 -11.93 -13.87
CA LEU A 50 22.58 -12.17 -14.09
C LEU A 50 23.46 -11.51 -13.03
N GLY A 51 22.98 -10.47 -12.35
CA GLY A 51 23.73 -9.71 -11.35
C GLY A 51 23.99 -10.52 -10.07
N ARG A 52 24.83 -9.96 -9.20
CA ARG A 52 25.13 -10.52 -7.87
C ARG A 52 24.41 -9.70 -6.81
N TYR A 53 23.62 -10.34 -5.97
CA TYR A 53 22.98 -9.76 -4.79
C TYR A 53 22.78 -10.84 -3.72
N ASP A 54 22.70 -10.40 -2.48
CA ASP A 54 22.57 -11.28 -1.31
C ASP A 54 21.10 -11.49 -0.96
N VAL A 55 20.26 -10.46 -1.19
CA VAL A 55 18.81 -10.48 -0.91
C VAL A 55 18.06 -9.96 -2.11
N PHE A 56 16.93 -10.59 -2.43
CA PHE A 56 15.93 -10.07 -3.35
C PHE A 56 14.64 -9.75 -2.59
N HIS A 57 14.14 -8.52 -2.71
CA HIS A 57 12.95 -8.06 -2.01
C HIS A 57 11.77 -7.86 -2.98
N TRP A 58 10.74 -8.69 -2.82
CA TRP A 58 9.50 -8.58 -3.56
C TRP A 58 8.51 -7.64 -2.88
N HIS A 59 7.94 -6.69 -3.64
CA HIS A 59 6.81 -5.85 -3.22
C HIS A 59 5.50 -6.34 -3.86
N TRP A 60 5.25 -6.04 -5.11
CA TRP A 60 4.07 -6.48 -5.86
C TRP A 60 4.53 -7.40 -7.01
N PRO A 61 4.72 -8.71 -6.77
CA PRO A 61 5.21 -9.63 -7.80
C PRO A 61 4.25 -9.71 -9.01
N GLU A 62 2.95 -9.50 -8.80
CA GLU A 62 1.92 -9.48 -9.85
C GLU A 62 2.21 -8.42 -10.93
N VAL A 63 2.77 -7.28 -10.58
CA VAL A 63 3.13 -6.22 -11.55
C VAL A 63 4.18 -6.70 -12.56
N LYS A 64 5.00 -7.68 -12.20
CA LYS A 64 6.01 -8.25 -13.10
C LYS A 64 5.45 -9.27 -14.11
N LEU A 65 4.19 -9.68 -13.97
CA LEU A 65 3.54 -10.65 -14.84
C LEU A 65 2.78 -10.01 -16.00
N HIS A 66 2.48 -8.71 -15.90
CA HIS A 66 1.68 -8.01 -16.89
C HIS A 66 2.55 -7.09 -17.76
N GLY A 67 2.33 -7.14 -19.07
CA GLY A 67 2.92 -6.25 -20.06
C GLY A 67 1.85 -5.36 -20.71
N SER A 68 2.29 -4.45 -21.57
CA SER A 68 1.41 -3.59 -22.35
C SER A 68 0.70 -4.32 -23.51
N SER A 69 1.14 -5.54 -23.82
CA SER A 69 0.56 -6.41 -24.86
C SER A 69 0.60 -7.87 -24.41
N ALA A 70 -0.12 -8.76 -25.11
CA ALA A 70 -0.11 -10.19 -24.84
C ALA A 70 1.31 -10.78 -24.96
N VAL A 71 2.04 -10.43 -26.00
CA VAL A 71 3.43 -10.88 -26.22
C VAL A 71 4.35 -10.39 -25.10
N SER A 72 4.23 -9.12 -24.71
CA SER A 72 4.99 -8.55 -23.60
C SER A 72 4.65 -9.25 -22.28
N SER A 73 3.40 -9.62 -22.06
CA SER A 73 2.95 -10.35 -20.87
C SER A 73 3.53 -11.75 -20.80
N VAL A 74 3.56 -12.49 -21.93
CA VAL A 74 4.21 -13.81 -22.01
C VAL A 74 5.71 -13.69 -21.71
N GLY A 75 6.39 -12.72 -22.32
CA GLY A 75 7.81 -12.47 -22.06
C GLY A 75 8.10 -12.16 -20.60
N LYS A 76 7.30 -11.29 -19.98
CA LYS A 76 7.44 -10.96 -18.55
C LYS A 76 7.14 -12.16 -17.65
N TYR A 77 6.14 -12.96 -17.97
CA TYR A 77 5.85 -14.21 -17.27
C TYR A 77 7.05 -15.15 -17.29
N ALA A 78 7.63 -15.37 -18.48
CA ALA A 78 8.80 -16.25 -18.66
C ALA A 78 10.02 -15.73 -17.85
N LEU A 79 10.32 -14.42 -17.95
CA LEU A 79 11.42 -13.81 -17.19
C LEU A 79 11.21 -13.89 -15.68
N THR A 80 9.97 -13.69 -15.20
CA THR A 80 9.63 -13.84 -13.78
C THR A 80 9.76 -15.29 -13.34
N GLY A 81 9.37 -16.25 -14.19
CA GLY A 81 9.57 -17.68 -13.96
C GLY A 81 11.05 -18.06 -13.84
N LEU A 82 11.90 -17.56 -14.74
CA LEU A 82 13.35 -17.75 -14.66
C LEU A 82 13.94 -17.12 -13.38
N LEU A 83 13.47 -15.96 -12.98
CA LEU A 83 13.89 -15.32 -11.74
C LEU A 83 13.48 -16.15 -10.51
N ALA A 84 12.25 -16.65 -10.48
CA ALA A 84 11.78 -17.53 -9.43
C ALA A 84 12.56 -18.85 -9.40
N LEU A 85 12.92 -19.40 -10.56
CA LEU A 85 13.79 -20.59 -10.66
C LEU A 85 15.17 -20.28 -10.09
N ARG A 86 15.80 -19.16 -10.47
CA ARG A 86 17.09 -18.72 -9.94
C ARG A 86 17.06 -18.61 -8.41
N HIS A 87 16.05 -17.98 -7.84
CA HIS A 87 15.89 -17.88 -6.39
C HIS A 87 15.72 -19.24 -5.71
N GLY A 88 14.95 -20.13 -6.33
CA GLY A 88 14.72 -21.49 -5.82
C GLY A 88 15.98 -22.37 -5.82
N LEU A 89 16.84 -22.23 -6.84
CA LEU A 89 18.08 -22.98 -6.99
C LEU A 89 19.25 -22.36 -6.20
N SER A 90 19.21 -21.06 -5.97
CA SER A 90 20.28 -20.38 -5.25
C SER A 90 20.26 -20.76 -3.77
N ARG A 91 21.43 -21.13 -3.24
CA ARG A 91 21.64 -21.37 -1.82
C ARG A 91 22.13 -20.11 -1.06
N ARG A 92 22.35 -19.02 -1.77
CA ARG A 92 22.99 -17.80 -1.23
C ARG A 92 22.11 -16.57 -1.32
N ILE A 93 21.06 -16.58 -2.17
CA ILE A 93 20.16 -15.47 -2.32
C ILE A 93 18.98 -15.69 -1.37
N ALA A 94 18.82 -14.82 -0.39
CA ALA A 94 17.62 -14.79 0.45
C ALA A 94 16.50 -14.04 -0.27
N VAL A 95 15.26 -14.47 -0.05
CA VAL A 95 14.07 -13.85 -0.62
C VAL A 95 13.25 -13.24 0.51
N VAL A 96 13.01 -11.93 0.43
CA VAL A 96 12.13 -11.19 1.32
C VAL A 96 10.89 -10.76 0.54
N ARG A 97 9.73 -10.72 1.18
CA ARG A 97 8.48 -10.24 0.59
C ARG A 97 7.75 -9.29 1.53
N THR A 98 7.43 -8.09 1.06
CA THR A 98 6.44 -7.24 1.73
C THR A 98 5.03 -7.70 1.36
N VAL A 99 4.20 -7.95 2.36
CA VAL A 99 2.81 -8.37 2.21
C VAL A 99 1.93 -7.12 2.11
N HIS A 100 1.69 -6.66 0.89
CA HIS A 100 0.82 -5.50 0.63
C HIS A 100 -0.65 -5.89 0.60
N ASN A 101 -0.97 -7.04 0.00
CA ASN A 101 -2.32 -7.57 -0.15
C ASN A 101 -2.40 -8.96 0.46
N LEU A 102 -3.53 -9.31 1.07
CA LEU A 102 -3.77 -10.65 1.61
C LEU A 102 -4.10 -11.65 0.50
N ASP A 103 -4.96 -11.23 -0.41
CA ASP A 103 -5.43 -12.06 -1.50
C ASP A 103 -4.55 -11.90 -2.74
N LEU A 104 -4.47 -12.97 -3.49
CA LEU A 104 -3.91 -12.92 -4.83
C LEU A 104 -4.89 -12.18 -5.76
N PRO A 105 -4.36 -11.49 -6.79
CA PRO A 105 -5.22 -10.86 -7.78
C PRO A 105 -6.08 -11.89 -8.51
N ASP A 106 -7.21 -11.45 -9.04
CA ASP A 106 -7.99 -12.25 -9.99
C ASP A 106 -7.19 -12.37 -11.31
N ASP A 107 -6.70 -13.58 -11.58
CA ASP A 107 -5.83 -13.87 -12.73
C ASP A 107 -5.94 -15.35 -13.14
N ASN A 108 -5.34 -15.69 -14.29
CA ASN A 108 -5.34 -17.06 -14.77
C ASN A 108 -4.48 -18.02 -13.89
N ALA A 109 -4.80 -19.31 -13.97
CA ALA A 109 -4.20 -20.34 -13.12
C ALA A 109 -2.65 -20.38 -13.19
N ALA A 110 -2.06 -20.12 -14.37
CA ALA A 110 -0.62 -20.15 -14.56
C ALA A 110 0.08 -19.00 -13.78
N ARG A 111 -0.48 -17.79 -13.84
CA ARG A 111 0.05 -16.64 -13.08
C ARG A 111 -0.14 -16.85 -11.60
N LEU A 112 -1.31 -17.31 -11.16
CA LEU A 112 -1.57 -17.63 -9.76
C LEU A 112 -0.59 -18.69 -9.23
N TRP A 113 -0.29 -19.72 -10.05
CA TRP A 113 0.70 -20.74 -9.70
C TRP A 113 2.09 -20.11 -9.47
N LEU A 114 2.53 -19.20 -10.37
CA LEU A 114 3.82 -18.54 -10.25
C LEU A 114 3.87 -17.61 -9.03
N LEU A 115 2.81 -16.85 -8.78
CA LEU A 115 2.71 -15.98 -7.57
C LEU A 115 2.79 -16.82 -6.29
N ARG A 116 2.05 -17.93 -6.20
CA ARG A 116 2.15 -18.86 -5.07
C ARG A 116 3.55 -19.48 -4.95
N ARG A 117 4.23 -19.72 -6.06
CA ARG A 117 5.61 -20.21 -6.08
C ARG A 117 6.57 -19.18 -5.52
N ILE A 118 6.45 -17.93 -5.91
CA ILE A 118 7.25 -16.79 -5.39
C ILE A 118 6.99 -16.63 -3.89
N ASP A 119 5.74 -16.64 -3.47
CA ASP A 119 5.37 -16.51 -2.06
C ASP A 119 5.99 -17.60 -1.18
N ARG A 120 5.93 -18.86 -1.62
CA ARG A 120 6.55 -19.99 -0.89
C ARG A 120 8.06 -19.94 -0.81
N GLN A 121 8.73 -19.15 -1.64
CA GLN A 121 10.17 -18.97 -1.62
C GLN A 121 10.65 -17.91 -0.62
N ALA A 122 9.73 -17.10 -0.07
CA ALA A 122 10.11 -16.08 0.90
C ALA A 122 10.75 -16.71 2.15
N ASP A 123 11.97 -16.32 2.44
CA ASP A 123 12.68 -16.70 3.66
C ASP A 123 12.24 -15.85 4.84
N HIS A 124 11.74 -14.64 4.57
CA HIS A 124 11.23 -13.70 5.56
C HIS A 124 10.13 -12.81 4.95
N ARG A 125 9.13 -12.44 5.75
CA ARG A 125 8.08 -11.53 5.32
C ARG A 125 8.12 -10.23 6.12
N ILE A 126 7.87 -9.13 5.44
CA ILE A 126 7.63 -7.83 6.05
C ILE A 126 6.13 -7.57 5.97
N VAL A 127 5.50 -7.28 7.09
CA VAL A 127 4.08 -6.91 7.18
C VAL A 127 3.98 -5.44 7.58
N LEU A 128 2.98 -4.75 7.03
CA LEU A 128 2.85 -3.28 7.15
C LEU A 128 1.90 -2.86 8.28
N ASN A 129 1.33 -3.84 8.99
CA ASN A 129 0.52 -3.66 10.18
C ASN A 129 0.59 -4.92 11.06
N GLU A 130 0.25 -4.79 12.33
CA GLU A 130 0.31 -5.85 13.33
C GLU A 130 -0.78 -6.91 13.18
N THR A 131 -1.84 -6.62 12.42
CA THR A 131 -3.02 -7.49 12.27
C THR A 131 -2.97 -8.36 11.01
N THR A 132 -1.85 -8.32 10.25
CA THR A 132 -1.71 -9.13 9.03
C THR A 132 -1.70 -10.63 9.37
N PRO A 133 -2.68 -11.42 8.93
CA PRO A 133 -2.71 -12.84 9.23
C PRO A 133 -1.66 -13.58 8.38
N LEU A 134 -0.76 -14.28 9.05
CA LEU A 134 0.20 -15.18 8.41
C LEU A 134 0.14 -16.57 9.05
N PRO A 135 0.47 -17.64 8.32
CA PRO A 135 0.54 -18.99 8.87
C PRO A 135 1.50 -19.05 10.07
N ALA A 136 1.16 -19.83 11.08
CA ALA A 136 1.99 -20.03 12.26
C ALA A 136 3.41 -20.47 11.88
N GLY A 137 4.41 -19.93 12.55
CA GLY A 137 5.82 -20.22 12.29
C GLY A 137 6.42 -19.50 11.08
N THR A 138 5.66 -18.60 10.42
CA THR A 138 6.20 -17.74 9.36
C THR A 138 7.20 -16.73 9.94
N ALA A 139 8.42 -16.72 9.42
CA ALA A 139 9.41 -15.69 9.78
C ALA A 139 8.93 -14.33 9.25
N GLN A 140 8.71 -13.38 10.15
CA GLN A 140 8.18 -12.06 9.80
C GLN A 140 8.71 -10.96 10.69
N THR A 141 8.70 -9.75 10.17
CA THR A 141 8.93 -8.49 10.89
C THR A 141 7.80 -7.52 10.58
N VAL A 142 7.26 -6.87 11.60
CA VAL A 142 6.35 -5.75 11.41
C VAL A 142 7.18 -4.51 11.15
N ILE A 143 7.03 -3.90 9.98
CA ILE A 143 7.54 -2.57 9.65
C ILE A 143 6.32 -1.77 9.21
N LEU A 144 5.83 -0.90 10.08
CA LEU A 144 4.60 -0.16 9.84
C LEU A 144 4.71 0.64 8.54
N HIS A 145 3.61 0.71 7.80
CA HIS A 145 3.55 1.57 6.62
C HIS A 145 3.78 3.02 7.02
N GLY A 146 4.82 3.65 6.50
CA GLY A 146 5.19 5.03 6.82
C GLY A 146 4.13 6.05 6.39
N HIS A 147 4.07 7.16 7.08
CA HIS A 147 3.21 8.29 6.74
C HIS A 147 3.78 9.12 5.58
N TYR A 148 3.02 10.15 5.12
CA TYR A 148 3.36 10.96 3.96
C TYR A 148 3.48 12.46 4.28
N ARG A 149 3.68 12.85 5.55
CA ARG A 149 3.73 14.28 5.94
C ARG A 149 4.80 15.04 5.18
N ASP A 150 6.02 14.50 5.13
CA ASP A 150 7.13 15.16 4.45
C ASP A 150 6.92 15.24 2.93
N TRP A 151 6.35 14.18 2.36
CA TRP A 151 6.04 14.12 0.93
C TRP A 151 5.02 15.17 0.51
N TYR A 152 3.91 15.27 1.24
CA TYR A 152 2.84 16.20 0.91
C TYR A 152 3.00 17.59 1.53
N GLY A 153 3.88 17.76 2.51
CA GLY A 153 4.06 19.02 3.25
C GLY A 153 4.51 20.20 2.40
N VAL A 154 5.12 19.93 1.26
CA VAL A 154 5.57 20.95 0.29
C VAL A 154 4.48 21.42 -0.66
N GLN A 155 3.32 20.75 -0.68
CA GLN A 155 2.23 21.05 -1.59
C GLN A 155 1.28 22.11 -1.00
N PRO A 156 0.66 22.97 -1.83
CA PRO A 156 -0.30 23.96 -1.37
C PRO A 156 -1.58 23.29 -0.84
N ARG A 157 -2.02 23.69 0.35
CA ARG A 157 -3.27 23.22 0.96
C ARG A 157 -4.44 24.10 0.57
N ALA A 158 -5.63 23.48 0.41
CA ALA A 158 -6.88 24.21 0.26
C ALA A 158 -7.51 24.48 1.63
N GLU A 159 -8.36 25.53 1.69
CA GLU A 159 -9.22 25.77 2.84
C GLU A 159 -10.27 24.66 2.96
N ARG A 160 -10.48 24.17 4.18
CA ARG A 160 -11.47 23.14 4.47
C ARG A 160 -12.89 23.68 4.27
N LEU A 161 -13.65 23.06 3.38
CA LEU A 161 -15.05 23.38 3.17
C LEU A 161 -15.91 22.51 4.09
N ARG A 162 -16.73 23.17 4.90
CA ARG A 162 -17.67 22.48 5.81
C ARG A 162 -18.67 21.65 5.01
N GLY A 163 -18.95 20.44 5.47
CA GLY A 163 -19.84 19.48 4.81
C GLY A 163 -19.26 18.81 3.58
N ARG A 164 -17.99 19.10 3.17
CA ARG A 164 -17.41 18.44 2.01
C ARG A 164 -16.88 17.04 2.36
N LEU A 165 -17.48 16.04 1.69
CA LEU A 165 -17.04 14.66 1.68
C LEU A 165 -16.10 14.41 0.48
N GLY A 166 -14.91 13.91 0.71
CA GLY A 166 -13.93 13.64 -0.35
C GLY A 166 -13.59 12.16 -0.46
N THR A 167 -13.32 11.68 -1.68
CA THR A 167 -12.61 10.41 -1.91
C THR A 167 -11.60 10.58 -3.02
N PHE A 168 -10.48 9.86 -2.96
CA PHE A 168 -9.38 10.04 -3.90
C PHE A 168 -8.59 8.77 -4.22
N GLY A 169 -7.74 8.87 -5.24
CA GLY A 169 -6.89 7.79 -5.74
C GLY A 169 -7.58 7.00 -6.86
N GLY A 170 -6.88 6.01 -7.44
CA GLY A 170 -7.44 5.27 -8.58
C GLY A 170 -8.83 4.72 -8.30
N VAL A 171 -9.82 5.12 -9.08
CA VAL A 171 -11.23 4.71 -8.93
C VAL A 171 -11.40 3.31 -9.51
N ARG A 172 -11.73 2.36 -8.64
CA ARG A 172 -11.89 0.93 -8.97
C ARG A 172 -13.15 0.38 -8.31
N ARG A 173 -13.79 -0.63 -8.92
CA ARG A 173 -15.04 -1.21 -8.40
C ARG A 173 -14.97 -1.64 -6.93
N TYR A 174 -13.86 -2.29 -6.51
CA TYR A 174 -13.70 -2.74 -5.12
C TYR A 174 -13.56 -1.59 -4.11
N LYS A 175 -13.25 -0.36 -4.58
CA LYS A 175 -13.18 0.83 -3.73
C LYS A 175 -14.55 1.43 -3.38
N GLY A 176 -15.63 0.86 -3.91
CA GLY A 176 -17.00 1.18 -3.50
C GLY A 176 -17.45 2.61 -3.80
N VAL A 177 -16.80 3.32 -4.75
CA VAL A 177 -17.14 4.73 -5.05
C VAL A 177 -18.59 4.90 -5.50
N SER A 178 -19.16 3.94 -6.27
CA SER A 178 -20.56 3.98 -6.67
C SER A 178 -21.51 3.92 -5.45
N GLY A 179 -21.21 3.05 -4.47
CA GLY A 179 -21.99 2.99 -3.22
C GLY A 179 -21.85 4.26 -2.37
N PHE A 180 -20.68 4.90 -2.39
CA PHE A 180 -20.50 6.20 -1.75
C PHE A 180 -21.34 7.29 -2.40
N VAL A 181 -21.47 7.29 -3.74
CA VAL A 181 -22.36 8.22 -4.47
C VAL A 181 -23.82 7.99 -4.08
N ASP A 182 -24.25 6.72 -4.00
CA ASP A 182 -25.64 6.39 -3.61
C ASP A 182 -25.91 6.85 -2.15
N ALA A 183 -25.00 6.56 -1.22
CA ALA A 183 -25.10 7.02 0.17
C ALA A 183 -25.09 8.56 0.28
N TYR A 184 -24.33 9.25 -0.56
CA TYR A 184 -24.32 10.71 -0.62
C TYR A 184 -25.67 11.26 -1.07
N ALA A 185 -26.29 10.68 -2.10
CA ALA A 185 -27.60 11.10 -2.58
C ALA A 185 -28.66 11.06 -1.46
N ASP A 186 -28.67 9.98 -0.69
CA ASP A 186 -29.59 9.82 0.46
C ASP A 186 -29.23 10.77 1.62
N ALA A 187 -27.95 10.99 1.88
CA ALA A 187 -27.50 11.92 2.92
C ALA A 187 -27.83 13.38 2.57
N MET A 188 -27.61 13.77 1.29
CA MET A 188 -27.94 15.11 0.78
C MET A 188 -29.44 15.44 0.85
N ALA A 189 -30.31 14.45 0.67
CA ALA A 189 -31.76 14.63 0.86
C ALA A 189 -32.11 15.01 2.30
N ARG A 190 -31.24 14.71 3.28
CA ARG A 190 -31.41 14.99 4.71
C ARG A 190 -30.62 16.20 5.19
N ASP A 191 -29.50 16.51 4.55
CA ASP A 191 -28.64 17.68 4.80
C ASP A 191 -28.18 18.28 3.45
N PRO A 192 -28.92 19.25 2.88
CA PRO A 192 -28.61 19.84 1.58
C PRO A 192 -27.32 20.70 1.55
N GLU A 193 -26.70 20.96 2.70
CA GLU A 193 -25.46 21.75 2.78
C GLU A 193 -24.20 20.91 2.52
N ILE A 194 -24.30 19.58 2.47
CA ILE A 194 -23.15 18.73 2.16
C ILE A 194 -22.77 18.80 0.68
N SER A 195 -21.51 18.55 0.42
CA SER A 195 -20.97 18.47 -0.94
C SER A 195 -20.03 17.27 -1.08
N MET A 196 -19.82 16.81 -2.30
CA MET A 196 -18.96 15.66 -2.57
C MET A 196 -17.92 15.97 -3.64
N ILE A 197 -16.70 15.46 -3.44
CA ILE A 197 -15.66 15.44 -4.47
C ILE A 197 -15.07 14.04 -4.60
N VAL A 198 -15.00 13.56 -5.83
CA VAL A 198 -14.36 12.28 -6.20
C VAL A 198 -13.18 12.58 -7.11
N GLY A 199 -11.97 12.23 -6.70
CA GLY A 199 -10.76 12.49 -7.48
C GLY A 199 -9.94 11.23 -7.77
N GLY A 200 -9.56 11.06 -9.05
CA GLY A 200 -8.66 10.02 -9.49
C GLY A 200 -9.12 9.22 -10.69
N LYS A 201 -8.16 8.70 -11.43
CA LYS A 201 -8.41 8.01 -12.70
C LYS A 201 -9.27 6.77 -12.52
N ALA A 202 -10.36 6.70 -13.28
CA ALA A 202 -11.20 5.51 -13.34
C ALA A 202 -10.48 4.36 -14.07
N SER A 203 -10.67 3.13 -13.58
CA SER A 203 -10.03 1.93 -14.15
C SER A 203 -10.60 1.51 -15.50
N SER A 204 -11.80 1.98 -15.85
CA SER A 204 -12.43 1.78 -17.16
C SER A 204 -13.35 2.94 -17.51
N ALA A 205 -13.62 3.10 -18.83
CA ALA A 205 -14.56 4.11 -19.33
C ALA A 205 -15.98 3.85 -18.84
N GLU A 206 -16.39 2.57 -18.73
CA GLU A 206 -17.71 2.19 -18.22
C GLU A 206 -17.91 2.63 -16.78
N LEU A 207 -16.88 2.48 -15.91
CA LEU A 207 -16.97 2.93 -14.53
C LEU A 207 -17.04 4.46 -14.44
N ALA A 208 -16.29 5.15 -15.29
CA ALA A 208 -16.36 6.60 -15.37
C ALA A 208 -17.74 7.10 -15.80
N GLU A 209 -18.36 6.43 -16.77
CA GLU A 209 -19.68 6.77 -17.27
C GLU A 209 -20.80 6.41 -16.26
N ASP A 210 -20.68 5.27 -15.58
CA ASP A 210 -21.57 4.90 -14.47
C ASP A 210 -21.58 5.99 -13.39
N LEU A 211 -20.41 6.48 -12.98
CA LEU A 211 -20.33 7.55 -11.99
C LEU A 211 -20.92 8.87 -12.50
N ARG A 212 -20.65 9.27 -13.75
CA ARG A 212 -21.25 10.49 -14.33
C ARG A 212 -22.77 10.42 -14.36
N THR A 213 -23.30 9.27 -14.76
CA THR A 213 -24.75 9.05 -14.81
C THR A 213 -25.38 9.14 -13.41
N ARG A 214 -24.75 8.53 -12.39
CA ARG A 214 -25.25 8.56 -11.01
C ARG A 214 -25.28 9.96 -10.40
N VAL A 215 -24.36 10.82 -10.79
CA VAL A 215 -24.29 12.18 -10.22
C VAL A 215 -24.96 13.25 -11.09
N ALA A 216 -25.51 12.90 -12.25
CA ALA A 216 -26.01 13.86 -13.23
C ALA A 216 -27.04 14.86 -12.64
N ASP A 217 -27.91 14.38 -11.76
CA ASP A 217 -28.96 15.17 -11.11
C ASP A 217 -28.63 15.53 -9.65
N LEU A 218 -27.42 15.20 -9.17
CA LEU A 218 -27.01 15.50 -7.80
C LEU A 218 -26.32 16.87 -7.74
N PRO A 219 -26.81 17.80 -6.93
CA PRO A 219 -26.13 19.08 -6.71
C PRO A 219 -24.85 18.91 -5.87
N ASN A 220 -23.97 19.89 -5.97
CA ASN A 220 -22.76 19.99 -5.12
C ASN A 220 -21.79 18.81 -5.25
N VAL A 221 -21.75 18.15 -6.43
CA VAL A 221 -20.83 17.04 -6.73
C VAL A 221 -19.77 17.47 -7.74
N VAL A 222 -18.52 17.14 -7.44
CA VAL A 222 -17.38 17.31 -8.36
C VAL A 222 -16.77 15.95 -8.67
N LEU A 223 -16.63 15.61 -9.95
CA LEU A 223 -15.94 14.42 -10.43
C LEU A 223 -14.68 14.80 -11.21
N GLU A 224 -13.51 14.46 -10.69
CA GLU A 224 -12.19 14.64 -11.31
C GLU A 224 -11.62 13.25 -11.65
N LEU A 225 -12.15 12.60 -12.71
CA LEU A 225 -11.87 11.19 -13.05
C LEU A 225 -10.58 11.01 -13.86
N GLU A 226 -9.63 11.91 -13.71
CA GLU A 226 -8.29 11.87 -14.31
C GLU A 226 -7.22 11.56 -13.24
N PHE A 227 -5.97 11.41 -13.69
CA PHE A 227 -4.84 11.25 -12.77
C PHE A 227 -4.62 12.58 -12.02
N LEU A 228 -4.63 12.50 -10.69
CA LEU A 228 -4.32 13.64 -9.85
C LEU A 228 -2.81 13.74 -9.62
N SER A 229 -2.26 14.93 -9.82
CA SER A 229 -0.95 15.28 -9.30
C SER A 229 -0.96 15.33 -7.77
N ASP A 230 0.20 15.33 -7.13
CA ASP A 230 0.29 15.47 -5.67
C ASP A 230 -0.35 16.77 -5.17
N ALA A 231 -0.20 17.87 -5.91
CA ALA A 231 -0.82 19.16 -5.56
C ALA A 231 -2.36 19.08 -5.60
N GLU A 232 -2.94 18.51 -6.66
CA GLU A 232 -4.39 18.33 -6.79
C GLU A 232 -4.94 17.37 -5.72
N LEU A 233 -4.21 16.27 -5.43
CA LEU A 233 -4.57 15.37 -4.35
C LEU A 233 -4.59 16.10 -3.00
N VAL A 234 -3.55 16.88 -2.70
CA VAL A 234 -3.46 17.64 -1.45
C VAL A 234 -4.60 18.65 -1.35
N GLN A 235 -4.92 19.37 -2.42
CA GLN A 235 -6.04 20.32 -2.43
C GLN A 235 -7.39 19.63 -2.21
N LEU A 236 -7.64 18.49 -2.89
CA LEU A 236 -8.85 17.71 -2.69
C LEU A 236 -8.97 17.25 -1.23
N VAL A 237 -7.91 16.63 -0.70
CA VAL A 237 -7.94 16.07 0.65
C VAL A 237 -8.07 17.18 1.69
N THR A 238 -7.24 18.23 1.61
CA THR A 238 -7.28 19.32 2.61
C THR A 238 -8.53 20.20 2.49
N GLY A 239 -9.12 20.29 1.30
CA GLY A 239 -10.40 20.98 1.06
C GLY A 239 -11.62 20.20 1.58
N SER A 240 -11.48 18.91 1.86
CA SER A 240 -12.56 18.07 2.41
C SER A 240 -12.64 18.17 3.93
N GLU A 241 -13.85 18.06 4.50
CA GLU A 241 -14.05 17.95 5.96
C GLU A 241 -13.83 16.51 6.43
N LEU A 242 -14.22 15.52 5.61
CA LEU A 242 -14.08 14.11 5.87
C LEU A 242 -13.69 13.36 4.59
N ILE A 243 -12.73 12.46 4.67
CA ILE A 243 -12.37 11.57 3.57
C ILE A 243 -13.09 10.23 3.74
N VAL A 244 -13.87 9.85 2.74
CA VAL A 244 -14.66 8.60 2.72
C VAL A 244 -13.96 7.58 1.83
N LEU A 245 -13.61 6.46 2.40
CA LEU A 245 -12.97 5.34 1.71
C LEU A 245 -13.89 4.11 1.80
N ALA A 246 -14.86 4.04 0.92
CA ALA A 246 -15.93 3.06 0.90
C ALA A 246 -15.51 1.66 0.40
N TYR A 247 -14.29 1.22 0.73
CA TYR A 247 -13.71 0.00 0.23
C TYR A 247 -14.45 -1.24 0.76
N ARG A 248 -14.72 -2.20 -0.12
CA ARG A 248 -15.26 -3.50 0.29
C ARG A 248 -14.24 -4.34 1.07
N PHE A 249 -12.97 -4.22 0.70
CA PHE A 249 -11.86 -4.91 1.36
C PHE A 249 -10.72 -3.92 1.56
N MET A 250 -10.31 -3.72 2.81
CA MET A 250 -9.22 -2.83 3.17
C MET A 250 -8.29 -3.54 4.14
N HIS A 251 -7.00 -3.64 3.79
CA HIS A 251 -5.98 -4.21 4.66
C HIS A 251 -4.83 -3.24 4.92
N ASN A 252 -4.08 -2.87 3.87
CA ASN A 252 -3.03 -1.85 3.94
C ASN A 252 -3.42 -0.70 3.01
N SER A 253 -3.99 0.38 3.55
CA SER A 253 -4.44 1.49 2.71
C SER A 253 -3.53 2.70 2.80
N GLY A 254 -2.72 2.91 1.77
CA GLY A 254 -1.96 4.15 1.61
C GLY A 254 -2.87 5.40 1.53
N SER A 255 -4.12 5.25 1.07
CA SER A 255 -5.07 6.38 1.03
C SER A 255 -5.52 6.82 2.43
N VAL A 256 -5.69 5.90 3.38
CA VAL A 256 -5.96 6.25 4.79
C VAL A 256 -4.80 7.07 5.35
N LEU A 257 -3.58 6.56 5.20
CA LEU A 257 -2.40 7.25 5.71
C LEU A 257 -2.15 8.58 5.00
N ALA A 258 -2.46 8.70 3.70
CA ALA A 258 -2.36 9.97 2.98
C ALA A 258 -3.33 11.02 3.54
N ALA A 259 -4.59 10.64 3.80
CA ALA A 259 -5.56 11.55 4.40
C ALA A 259 -5.13 11.99 5.82
N LEU A 260 -4.72 11.04 6.67
CA LEU A 260 -4.23 11.33 8.02
C LEU A 260 -2.94 12.18 8.00
N SER A 261 -2.04 11.96 7.04
CA SER A 261 -0.84 12.78 6.86
C SER A 261 -1.15 14.23 6.50
N LEU A 262 -2.32 14.46 5.91
CA LEU A 262 -2.84 15.78 5.56
C LEU A 262 -3.80 16.34 6.62
N ASP A 263 -3.81 15.73 7.80
CA ASP A 263 -4.62 16.12 8.94
C ASP A 263 -6.13 16.10 8.63
N ARG A 264 -6.57 15.09 7.88
CA ARG A 264 -8.00 14.87 7.58
C ARG A 264 -8.47 13.56 8.16
N PRO A 265 -9.58 13.61 8.92
CA PRO A 265 -10.22 12.40 9.42
C PRO A 265 -10.77 11.57 8.26
N VAL A 266 -10.88 10.28 8.51
CA VAL A 266 -11.34 9.30 7.52
C VAL A 266 -12.57 8.56 8.01
N LEU A 267 -13.44 8.17 7.07
CA LEU A 267 -14.50 7.18 7.28
C LEU A 267 -14.14 5.93 6.47
N VAL A 268 -14.00 4.80 7.15
CA VAL A 268 -13.49 3.54 6.59
C VAL A 268 -14.34 2.35 7.05
N PRO A 269 -14.30 1.18 6.35
CA PRO A 269 -14.99 -0.01 6.83
C PRO A 269 -14.36 -0.48 8.16
N ARG A 270 -15.21 -0.98 9.07
CA ARG A 270 -14.77 -1.57 10.34
C ARG A 270 -14.04 -2.89 10.06
N ASN A 271 -12.80 -2.97 10.47
CA ASN A 271 -12.00 -4.20 10.44
C ASN A 271 -10.78 -4.07 11.37
N ALA A 272 -10.14 -5.19 11.68
CA ALA A 272 -9.02 -5.21 12.62
C ALA A 272 -7.86 -4.24 12.27
N PRO A 273 -7.39 -4.09 11.00
CA PRO A 273 -6.40 -3.09 10.66
C PRO A 273 -6.82 -1.64 10.94
N ASN A 274 -8.07 -1.28 10.65
CA ASN A 274 -8.57 0.08 10.87
C ASN A 274 -8.83 0.35 12.36
N GLU A 275 -9.28 -0.64 13.12
CA GLU A 275 -9.42 -0.54 14.58
C GLU A 275 -8.05 -0.36 15.26
N ALA A 276 -7.04 -1.12 14.85
CA ALA A 276 -5.68 -0.95 15.34
C ALA A 276 -5.11 0.43 14.98
N LEU A 277 -5.36 0.91 13.76
CA LEU A 277 -4.94 2.24 13.33
C LEU A 277 -5.65 3.34 14.14
N ALA A 278 -6.96 3.22 14.38
CA ALA A 278 -7.70 4.18 15.19
C ALA A 278 -7.14 4.27 16.64
N ALA A 279 -6.84 3.12 17.24
CA ALA A 279 -6.23 3.09 18.57
C ALA A 279 -4.82 3.71 18.59
N GLU A 280 -4.09 3.66 17.48
CA GLU A 280 -2.74 4.22 17.33
C GLU A 280 -2.76 5.74 17.15
N VAL A 281 -3.59 6.24 16.21
CA VAL A 281 -3.51 7.64 15.74
C VAL A 281 -4.48 8.59 16.44
N GLY A 282 -5.37 8.06 17.28
CA GLY A 282 -6.50 8.74 17.89
C GLY A 282 -7.82 8.30 17.24
N PRO A 283 -8.74 7.70 18.03
CA PRO A 283 -9.98 7.12 17.50
C PRO A 283 -10.91 8.14 16.84
N GLU A 284 -10.80 9.41 17.22
CA GLU A 284 -11.56 10.51 16.63
C GLU A 284 -11.17 10.80 15.16
N TRP A 285 -9.99 10.38 14.73
CA TRP A 285 -9.49 10.58 13.37
C TRP A 285 -9.91 9.46 12.40
N VAL A 286 -10.35 8.32 12.92
CA VAL A 286 -10.71 7.14 12.12
C VAL A 286 -12.13 6.71 12.46
N GLN A 287 -13.11 7.30 11.79
CA GLN A 287 -14.51 6.90 11.87
C GLN A 287 -14.72 5.59 11.12
N MET A 288 -15.60 4.74 11.59
CA MET A 288 -15.81 3.42 10.99
C MET A 288 -17.30 3.13 10.78
N TYR A 289 -17.61 2.46 9.66
CA TYR A 289 -18.94 1.95 9.35
C TYR A 289 -18.92 0.43 9.22
N ASP A 290 -20.06 -0.20 9.44
CA ASP A 290 -20.27 -1.65 9.30
C ASP A 290 -21.02 -1.95 8.00
N GLY A 291 -20.64 -3.01 7.29
CA GLY A 291 -21.28 -3.38 6.03
C GLY A 291 -20.92 -2.47 4.86
N GLU A 292 -21.90 -1.91 4.19
CA GLU A 292 -21.75 -0.90 3.14
C GLU A 292 -21.96 0.50 3.74
N VAL A 293 -21.26 1.50 3.19
CA VAL A 293 -21.44 2.90 3.62
C VAL A 293 -22.83 3.38 3.22
N ASP A 294 -23.52 4.05 4.14
CA ASP A 294 -24.86 4.61 3.96
C ASP A 294 -24.94 6.07 4.44
N ALA A 295 -26.12 6.68 4.29
CA ALA A 295 -26.36 8.06 4.68
C ALA A 295 -26.18 8.30 6.18
N ASP A 296 -26.56 7.35 7.04
CA ASP A 296 -26.41 7.46 8.48
C ASP A 296 -24.94 7.53 8.85
N ALA A 297 -24.12 6.61 8.32
CA ALA A 297 -22.67 6.58 8.54
C ALA A 297 -22.00 7.89 8.10
N LEU A 298 -22.38 8.45 6.94
CA LEU A 298 -21.85 9.72 6.45
C LEU A 298 -22.17 10.89 7.39
N LEU A 299 -23.45 11.02 7.78
CA LEU A 299 -23.91 12.14 8.61
C LEU A 299 -23.43 12.02 10.07
N GLU A 300 -23.32 10.80 10.60
CA GLU A 300 -22.77 10.55 11.93
C GLU A 300 -21.27 10.85 11.97
N ALA A 301 -20.52 10.39 10.98
CA ALA A 301 -19.11 10.68 10.88
C ALA A 301 -18.84 12.20 10.74
N LEU A 302 -19.62 12.94 9.92
CA LEU A 302 -19.52 14.40 9.83
C LEU A 302 -19.77 15.08 11.19
N ARG A 303 -20.76 14.60 11.96
CA ARG A 303 -21.00 15.14 13.31
C ARG A 303 -19.84 14.84 14.25
N ALA A 304 -19.30 13.61 14.21
CA ALA A 304 -18.20 13.19 15.06
C ALA A 304 -16.92 13.98 14.77
N VAL A 305 -16.56 14.17 13.50
CA VAL A 305 -15.32 14.88 13.15
C VAL A 305 -15.36 16.37 13.48
N ARG A 306 -16.56 16.97 13.57
CA ARG A 306 -16.73 18.36 14.04
C ARG A 306 -16.46 18.54 15.52
N ALA A 307 -16.46 17.46 16.31
CA ALA A 307 -16.12 17.46 17.73
C ALA A 307 -14.61 17.25 17.99
N ILE A 308 -13.80 17.00 16.97
CA ILE A 308 -12.35 16.85 17.11
C ILE A 308 -11.75 18.16 17.62
N THR A 309 -11.03 18.09 18.74
CA THR A 309 -10.34 19.22 19.36
C THR A 309 -8.84 19.23 19.10
N GLY A 310 -8.27 18.10 18.69
CA GLY A 310 -6.86 17.95 18.33
C GLY A 310 -6.55 18.55 16.96
N ASP A 311 -5.35 19.10 16.79
CA ASP A 311 -4.93 19.71 15.53
C ASP A 311 -4.59 18.68 14.46
N ARG A 312 -4.11 17.48 14.86
CA ARG A 312 -3.65 16.43 13.95
C ARG A 312 -3.60 15.05 14.60
N PRO A 313 -3.71 13.95 13.80
CA PRO A 313 -3.55 12.59 14.31
C PRO A 313 -2.11 12.31 14.74
N ASP A 314 -1.93 11.39 15.68
CA ASP A 314 -0.60 10.90 16.05
C ASP A 314 -0.08 9.89 15.01
N LEU A 315 0.95 10.27 14.28
CA LEU A 315 1.63 9.41 13.29
C LEU A 315 3.09 9.12 13.68
N SER A 316 3.48 9.38 14.93
CA SER A 316 4.86 9.27 15.41
C SER A 316 5.45 7.86 15.26
N ARG A 317 4.62 6.82 15.34
CA ARG A 317 5.05 5.43 15.11
C ARG A 317 5.32 5.10 13.63
N ARG A 318 5.02 6.00 12.70
CA ARG A 318 5.09 5.78 11.25
C ARG A 318 6.10 6.68 10.54
N GLU A 319 7.06 7.20 11.31
CA GLU A 319 8.18 7.95 10.76
C GLU A 319 9.07 7.05 9.89
N TRP A 320 9.77 7.66 8.92
CA TRP A 320 10.65 6.94 8.01
C TRP A 320 12.07 6.77 8.54
N ASP A 321 12.43 7.45 9.64
CA ASP A 321 13.79 7.51 10.17
C ASP A 321 14.39 6.13 10.45
N ASP A 322 13.61 5.22 11.02
CA ASP A 322 14.05 3.87 11.35
C ASP A 322 13.69 2.82 10.29
N ALA A 323 12.93 3.20 9.24
CA ALA A 323 12.43 2.25 8.25
C ALA A 323 13.57 1.51 7.53
N GLY A 324 14.62 2.22 7.13
CA GLY A 324 15.80 1.65 6.50
C GLY A 324 16.51 0.65 7.40
N ALA A 325 16.74 1.00 8.66
CA ALA A 325 17.39 0.13 9.66
C ALA A 325 16.57 -1.13 9.95
N ALA A 326 15.25 -0.99 10.06
CA ALA A 326 14.33 -2.12 10.26
C ALA A 326 14.35 -3.08 9.06
N HIS A 327 14.33 -2.56 7.84
CA HIS A 327 14.49 -3.37 6.63
C HIS A 327 15.86 -4.07 6.59
N ALA A 328 16.94 -3.37 6.95
CA ALA A 328 18.27 -3.96 7.00
C ALA A 328 18.37 -5.12 8.00
N ALA A 329 17.70 -5.01 9.16
CA ALA A 329 17.60 -6.09 10.14
C ALA A 329 16.85 -7.30 9.55
N ALA A 330 15.67 -7.08 8.94
CA ALA A 330 14.89 -8.13 8.29
C ALA A 330 15.67 -8.85 7.16
N TYR A 331 16.43 -8.11 6.36
CA TYR A 331 17.30 -8.70 5.32
C TYR A 331 18.39 -9.59 5.89
N ARG A 332 19.04 -9.18 7.01
CA ARG A 332 20.04 -10.00 7.69
C ARG A 332 19.43 -11.27 8.29
N GLU A 333 18.22 -11.20 8.81
CA GLU A 333 17.49 -12.38 9.30
C GLU A 333 17.14 -13.34 8.17
N ALA A 334 16.60 -12.84 7.06
CA ALA A 334 16.33 -13.63 5.87
C ALA A 334 17.57 -14.37 5.37
N LEU A 335 18.70 -13.66 5.29
CA LEU A 335 19.96 -14.27 4.84
C LEU A 335 20.47 -15.34 5.81
N ARG A 336 20.37 -15.11 7.13
CA ARG A 336 20.73 -16.13 8.14
C ARG A 336 19.84 -17.37 8.00
N ALA A 337 18.54 -17.21 7.85
CA ALA A 337 17.59 -18.30 7.65
C ALA A 337 17.92 -19.10 6.38
N ARG A 338 18.23 -18.41 5.28
CA ARG A 338 18.62 -19.03 4.01
C ARG A 338 19.88 -19.87 4.14
N LEU A 339 20.92 -19.30 4.75
CA LEU A 339 22.20 -19.99 4.93
C LEU A 339 22.12 -21.16 5.92
N ALA A 340 21.28 -21.09 6.94
CA ALA A 340 21.04 -22.17 7.90
C ALA A 340 20.39 -23.40 7.24
N ARG A 341 19.48 -23.22 6.28
CA ARG A 341 18.87 -24.32 5.53
C ARG A 341 19.86 -25.10 4.67
N VAL A 342 21.02 -24.51 4.38
CA VAL A 342 22.06 -25.09 3.51
C VAL A 342 23.14 -25.85 4.27
N ARG A 343 23.32 -25.56 5.58
CA ARG A 343 24.26 -26.30 6.41
C ARG A 343 23.74 -27.74 6.58
N PRO A 344 24.52 -28.80 6.23
CA PRO A 344 24.13 -30.16 6.55
C PRO A 344 23.95 -30.23 8.06
N ARG A 345 22.82 -30.81 8.51
CA ARG A 345 22.66 -31.22 9.92
C ARG A 345 23.88 -32.10 10.23
N GLY A 346 24.78 -31.60 11.04
CA GLY A 346 25.94 -32.36 11.48
C GLY A 346 25.43 -33.71 11.99
N ARG A 347 26.03 -34.83 11.51
CA ARG A 347 25.86 -36.13 12.14
C ARG A 347 26.14 -35.94 13.64
N ALA A 348 25.18 -36.20 14.48
CA ALA A 348 25.47 -36.42 15.88
C ALA A 348 26.54 -37.49 15.92
N VAL A 349 27.71 -37.14 16.36
CA VAL A 349 28.73 -38.13 16.71
C VAL A 349 28.25 -38.72 18.01
N GLU A 350 27.63 -39.93 17.91
CA GLU A 350 27.41 -40.78 19.06
C GLU A 350 28.80 -41.11 19.58
N ALA A 351 29.09 -40.66 20.80
CA ALA A 351 30.20 -41.10 21.63
C ALA A 351 29.65 -42.00 22.75
#